data_2feba045d3af21d168182f79a165db90
#
_entry.id   2feba045d3af21d168182f79a165db90
#
_cell.length_a   1.000
_cell.length_b   1.000
_cell.length_c   1.000
_cell.angle_alpha   90.00
_cell.angle_beta   90.00
_cell.angle_gamma   90.00
#
_symmetry.space_group_name_H-M   'P 1'
#
loop_
_entity.id
_entity.type
_entity.pdbx_description
1 polymer ?
#
loop_
_entity_poly.entity_id
_entity_poly.type
_entity_poly.pdbx_seq_one_letter_code
_entity_poly.pdbx_strand_id
1 'polypeptide(L)'
;MTLIKSISGIRGTVGGAQAENLTPPDVVKFTTAYARLIAERNPGKKLTIVVGRDARISGEMVSDLVEGTLLACGADVINVGLCTTPGTEMAVITKRADGGIIITASHNPRQWNALKLLNSDGEFLTDAEGKRVLAMAEEEGFEYPGVDGIGHVLSREPFNRTHIEQVLALPLVDAEAVRKRRFKVVVDAVNSVGGIVMPELLRRLGCEVVELNCDPTGEFAHNPEPLPENLTGIAETIRREKADLGIVVDPDVDRLALVSEDGSMFVEEYTLVAVADYILSKNPGGDTVSNLSSSRALRDVTERHGGKYSASAVGEVNVVAKMKETGAVIGGEGNGGVIYPELHYGRDALVGTALFLTWLAHKGMTMTQLRATYPPYFASKNKIELTPAIDVDKVLREIKERYAGENVNDIDGVKIDFAQNWVHLRKSNTEPIIRVYTEAKSMAEADALAQRFIGEIKAICNI
;
A
#
# COMPACT_ATOMS: atom_id res chain seq x y z
N MET A 1 8.69 6.82 22.39
CA MET A 1 7.87 5.60 22.06
C MET A 1 7.57 5.62 20.59
N THR A 2 7.95 4.54 19.86
CA THR A 2 7.69 4.39 18.39
C THR A 2 6.81 3.17 18.10
N LEU A 3 6.54 2.29 19.09
CA LEU A 3 5.71 1.11 18.88
C LEU A 3 4.25 1.51 18.62
N ILE A 4 3.82 1.29 17.38
CA ILE A 4 2.46 1.56 16.91
C ILE A 4 1.75 0.24 16.73
N LYS A 5 0.66 0.07 17.47
CA LYS A 5 -0.22 -1.09 17.40
C LYS A 5 -1.48 -0.67 16.62
N SER A 6 -1.60 -1.12 15.38
CA SER A 6 -2.71 -0.74 14.51
C SER A 6 -3.27 -1.94 13.76
N ILE A 7 -4.42 -1.75 13.12
CA ILE A 7 -5.06 -2.76 12.25
C ILE A 7 -4.11 -3.18 11.12
N SER A 8 -3.32 -2.23 10.59
CA SER A 8 -2.35 -2.48 9.52
C SER A 8 -1.05 -3.13 10.00
N GLY A 9 -1.02 -3.63 11.24
CA GLY A 9 0.10 -4.34 11.83
C GLY A 9 0.75 -3.64 13.02
N ILE A 10 1.72 -4.32 13.59
CA ILE A 10 2.51 -3.88 14.75
C ILE A 10 3.85 -3.40 14.22
N ARG A 11 4.12 -2.10 14.29
CA ARG A 11 5.34 -1.48 13.74
C ARG A 11 6.08 -0.64 14.78
N GLY A 12 7.38 -0.53 14.62
CA GLY A 12 8.21 0.34 15.47
C GLY A 12 9.65 0.41 14.99
N THR A 13 10.43 1.30 15.57
CA THR A 13 11.89 1.27 15.42
C THR A 13 12.44 0.03 16.12
N VAL A 14 13.37 -0.66 15.46
CA VAL A 14 13.95 -1.89 15.98
C VAL A 14 14.95 -1.61 17.08
N GLY A 15 14.87 -2.33 18.20
CA GLY A 15 15.72 -2.13 19.38
C GLY A 15 15.17 -1.06 20.33
N GLY A 16 15.92 -0.78 21.40
CA GLY A 16 15.49 0.14 22.46
C GLY A 16 14.69 -0.54 23.57
N ALA A 17 13.79 0.20 24.24
CA ALA A 17 13.01 -0.32 25.36
C ALA A 17 11.82 -1.16 24.90
N GLN A 18 11.58 -2.27 25.58
CA GLN A 18 10.40 -3.12 25.34
C GLN A 18 9.10 -2.33 25.55
N ALA A 19 8.08 -2.65 24.77
CA ALA A 19 6.78 -1.97 24.72
C ALA A 19 6.82 -0.50 24.24
N GLU A 20 8.00 0.09 24.05
CA GLU A 20 8.18 1.41 23.46
C GLU A 20 8.65 1.36 22.01
N ASN A 21 9.32 0.29 21.64
CA ASN A 21 9.93 0.02 20.34
C ASN A 21 9.59 -1.41 19.91
N LEU A 22 9.90 -1.77 18.69
CA LEU A 22 9.78 -3.16 18.24
C LEU A 22 10.99 -3.97 18.70
N THR A 23 10.84 -4.70 19.78
CA THR A 23 11.88 -5.52 20.39
C THR A 23 11.61 -7.02 20.20
N PRO A 24 12.60 -7.92 20.39
CA PRO A 24 12.36 -9.37 20.29
C PRO A 24 11.19 -9.89 21.12
N PRO A 25 11.00 -9.50 22.40
CA PRO A 25 9.82 -9.90 23.17
C PRO A 25 8.50 -9.42 22.54
N ASP A 26 8.47 -8.23 21.94
CA ASP A 26 7.26 -7.75 21.25
C ASP A 26 6.95 -8.58 20.00
N VAL A 27 7.97 -8.94 19.21
CA VAL A 27 7.81 -9.84 18.05
C VAL A 27 7.22 -11.17 18.48
N VAL A 28 7.78 -11.83 19.50
CA VAL A 28 7.28 -13.11 20.05
C VAL A 28 5.84 -12.97 20.55
N LYS A 29 5.57 -11.94 21.33
CA LYS A 29 4.25 -11.67 21.93
C LYS A 29 3.15 -11.53 20.87
N PHE A 30 3.35 -10.67 19.89
CA PHE A 30 2.34 -10.41 18.86
C PHE A 30 2.22 -11.57 17.86
N THR A 31 3.30 -12.27 17.56
CA THR A 31 3.26 -13.50 16.76
C THR A 31 2.46 -14.60 17.46
N THR A 32 2.64 -14.76 18.77
CA THR A 32 1.86 -15.72 19.57
C THR A 32 0.38 -15.35 19.59
N ALA A 33 0.05 -14.08 19.83
CA ALA A 33 -1.33 -13.60 19.81
C ALA A 33 -2.01 -13.83 18.45
N TYR A 34 -1.28 -13.55 17.36
CA TYR A 34 -1.75 -13.83 16.01
C TYR A 34 -2.00 -15.33 15.78
N ALA A 35 -1.05 -16.19 16.13
CA ALA A 35 -1.23 -17.64 15.99
C ALA A 35 -2.46 -18.17 16.77
N ARG A 36 -2.73 -17.59 17.94
CA ARG A 36 -3.95 -17.88 18.73
C ARG A 36 -5.22 -17.44 18.02
N LEU A 37 -5.24 -16.24 17.45
CA LEU A 37 -6.40 -15.79 16.67
C LEU A 37 -6.71 -16.77 15.52
N ILE A 38 -5.68 -17.19 14.77
CA ILE A 38 -5.87 -18.14 13.67
C ILE A 38 -6.35 -19.52 14.19
N ALA A 39 -5.82 -19.98 15.33
CA ALA A 39 -6.25 -21.24 15.95
C ALA A 39 -7.72 -21.19 16.43
N GLU A 40 -8.17 -20.08 17.01
CA GLU A 40 -9.59 -19.89 17.40
C GLU A 40 -10.55 -20.06 16.22
N ARG A 41 -10.12 -19.68 15.02
CA ARG A 41 -10.91 -19.78 13.77
C ARG A 41 -10.86 -21.16 13.13
N ASN A 42 -9.85 -21.95 13.47
CA ASN A 42 -9.59 -23.27 12.92
C ASN A 42 -9.47 -24.34 14.02
N PRO A 43 -10.51 -24.54 14.82
CA PRO A 43 -10.43 -25.41 15.99
C PRO A 43 -10.05 -26.85 15.59
N GLY A 44 -9.01 -27.38 16.24
CA GLY A 44 -8.51 -28.73 16.02
C GLY A 44 -7.72 -28.97 14.72
N LYS A 45 -7.51 -27.91 13.91
CA LYS A 45 -6.70 -27.99 12.69
C LYS A 45 -5.22 -27.71 12.99
N LYS A 46 -4.32 -28.46 12.36
CA LYS A 46 -2.91 -28.11 12.28
C LYS A 46 -2.78 -26.90 11.34
N LEU A 47 -2.34 -25.78 11.87
CA LEU A 47 -2.25 -24.54 11.10
C LEU A 47 -1.05 -24.55 10.17
N THR A 48 -1.18 -23.86 9.03
CA THR A 48 -0.06 -23.52 8.13
C THR A 48 -0.02 -22.01 7.94
N ILE A 49 1.12 -21.37 8.23
CA ILE A 49 1.30 -19.93 8.15
C ILE A 49 2.42 -19.61 7.15
N VAL A 50 2.15 -18.68 6.22
CA VAL A 50 3.17 -18.16 5.32
C VAL A 50 3.92 -17.02 6.00
N VAL A 51 5.25 -16.96 5.82
CA VAL A 51 6.10 -15.87 6.31
C VAL A 51 6.92 -15.33 5.14
N GLY A 52 6.81 -14.02 4.87
CA GLY A 52 7.60 -13.31 3.89
C GLY A 52 8.19 -12.02 4.46
N ARG A 53 9.22 -11.46 3.84
CA ARG A 53 9.84 -10.21 4.28
C ARG A 53 10.39 -9.38 3.12
N ASP A 54 10.48 -8.06 3.36
CA ASP A 54 11.29 -7.17 2.51
C ASP A 54 12.80 -7.32 2.82
N ALA A 55 13.63 -6.50 2.18
CA ALA A 55 15.07 -6.59 2.35
C ALA A 55 15.63 -5.78 3.54
N ARG A 56 14.80 -5.24 4.43
CA ARG A 56 15.27 -4.49 5.61
C ARG A 56 16.30 -5.27 6.39
N ILE A 57 17.36 -4.60 6.85
CA ILE A 57 18.51 -5.20 7.56
C ILE A 57 18.05 -6.03 8.76
N SER A 58 17.02 -5.57 9.49
CA SER A 58 16.45 -6.29 10.62
C SER A 58 15.54 -7.46 10.23
N GLY A 59 15.26 -7.62 8.93
CA GLY A 59 14.24 -8.57 8.44
C GLY A 59 14.55 -10.01 8.76
N GLU A 60 15.81 -10.43 8.63
CA GLU A 60 16.22 -11.82 8.91
C GLU A 60 16.03 -12.18 10.39
N MET A 61 16.55 -11.33 11.29
CA MET A 61 16.41 -11.53 12.74
C MET A 61 14.94 -11.57 13.16
N VAL A 62 14.09 -10.67 12.63
CA VAL A 62 12.66 -10.68 12.95
C VAL A 62 11.98 -11.92 12.37
N SER A 63 12.36 -12.36 11.16
CA SER A 63 11.84 -13.59 10.54
C SER A 63 12.15 -14.84 11.35
N ASP A 64 13.37 -14.97 11.91
CA ASP A 64 13.77 -16.08 12.75
C ASP A 64 12.92 -16.14 14.04
N LEU A 65 12.67 -14.99 14.66
CA LEU A 65 11.81 -14.90 15.85
C LEU A 65 10.35 -15.27 15.51
N VAL A 66 9.81 -14.81 14.39
CA VAL A 66 8.45 -15.14 13.93
C VAL A 66 8.35 -16.62 13.63
N GLU A 67 9.27 -17.19 12.84
CA GLU A 67 9.28 -18.61 12.48
C GLU A 67 9.35 -19.49 13.74
N GLY A 68 10.34 -19.25 14.60
CA GLY A 68 10.50 -20.01 15.84
C GLY A 68 9.28 -19.94 16.76
N THR A 69 8.65 -18.76 16.84
CA THR A 69 7.43 -18.57 17.65
C THR A 69 6.23 -19.33 17.07
N LEU A 70 6.03 -19.29 15.75
CA LEU A 70 4.96 -20.04 15.09
C LEU A 70 5.11 -21.54 15.30
N LEU A 71 6.33 -22.06 15.16
CA LEU A 71 6.64 -23.47 15.45
C LEU A 71 6.33 -23.83 16.91
N ALA A 72 6.74 -22.95 17.85
CA ALA A 72 6.44 -23.14 19.27
C ALA A 72 4.92 -23.08 19.57
N CYS A 73 4.15 -22.32 18.81
CA CYS A 73 2.68 -22.32 18.88
C CYS A 73 2.02 -23.55 18.23
N GLY A 74 2.80 -24.44 17.64
CA GLY A 74 2.29 -25.65 16.98
C GLY A 74 1.88 -25.43 15.52
N ALA A 75 2.12 -24.28 14.92
CA ALA A 75 1.83 -24.01 13.51
C ALA A 75 2.98 -24.46 12.59
N ASP A 76 2.64 -25.02 11.45
CA ASP A 76 3.61 -25.27 10.39
C ASP A 76 3.86 -23.98 9.59
N VAL A 77 5.08 -23.81 9.07
CA VAL A 77 5.52 -22.60 8.40
C VAL A 77 5.95 -22.87 6.96
N ILE A 78 5.47 -22.02 6.05
CA ILE A 78 6.01 -21.86 4.69
C ILE A 78 6.73 -20.52 4.68
N ASN A 79 8.07 -20.53 4.68
CA ASN A 79 8.87 -19.30 4.61
C ASN A 79 9.24 -19.01 3.16
N VAL A 80 8.73 -17.91 2.62
CA VAL A 80 9.00 -17.47 1.23
C VAL A 80 10.18 -16.50 1.12
N GLY A 81 10.86 -16.21 2.23
CA GLY A 81 12.08 -15.41 2.28
C GLY A 81 11.86 -13.96 1.84
N LEU A 82 12.77 -13.44 1.02
CA LEU A 82 12.62 -12.13 0.38
C LEU A 82 11.45 -12.18 -0.60
N CYS A 83 10.34 -11.59 -0.20
CA CYS A 83 9.10 -11.57 -0.95
C CYS A 83 8.39 -10.22 -0.78
N THR A 84 7.67 -9.80 -1.79
CA THR A 84 6.85 -8.58 -1.74
C THR A 84 5.64 -8.79 -0.84
N THR A 85 5.02 -7.68 -0.38
CA THR A 85 3.72 -7.74 0.31
C THR A 85 2.70 -8.49 -0.55
N PRO A 86 2.39 -8.08 -1.81
CA PRO A 86 1.43 -8.82 -2.64
C PRO A 86 1.88 -10.27 -2.95
N GLY A 87 3.18 -10.52 -3.11
CA GLY A 87 3.68 -11.89 -3.31
C GLY A 87 3.43 -12.79 -2.11
N THR A 88 3.54 -12.26 -0.89
CA THR A 88 3.24 -13.02 0.33
C THR A 88 1.73 -13.26 0.48
N GLU A 89 0.88 -12.29 0.15
CA GLU A 89 -0.58 -12.41 0.07
C GLU A 89 -0.98 -13.52 -0.92
N MET A 90 -0.42 -13.47 -2.13
CA MET A 90 -0.63 -14.50 -3.15
C MET A 90 -0.11 -15.89 -2.73
N ALA A 91 0.97 -15.95 -1.95
CA ALA A 91 1.46 -17.22 -1.41
C ALA A 91 0.47 -17.84 -0.42
N VAL A 92 -0.15 -17.03 0.47
CA VAL A 92 -1.21 -17.50 1.37
C VAL A 92 -2.34 -18.17 0.58
N ILE A 93 -2.86 -17.48 -0.44
CA ILE A 93 -3.96 -17.96 -1.30
C ILE A 93 -3.55 -19.24 -2.03
N THR A 94 -2.40 -19.19 -2.73
CA THR A 94 -1.94 -20.28 -3.62
C THR A 94 -1.59 -21.55 -2.83
N LYS A 95 -0.99 -21.40 -1.66
CA LYS A 95 -0.64 -22.52 -0.77
C LYS A 95 -1.80 -22.96 0.12
N ARG A 96 -2.94 -22.25 0.08
CA ARG A 96 -4.11 -22.50 0.94
C ARG A 96 -3.73 -22.50 2.43
N ALA A 97 -2.88 -21.57 2.81
CA ALA A 97 -2.46 -21.39 4.18
C ALA A 97 -3.58 -20.77 5.03
N ASP A 98 -3.52 -20.93 6.34
CA ASP A 98 -4.52 -20.41 7.26
C ASP A 98 -4.33 -18.91 7.55
N GLY A 99 -3.18 -18.37 7.16
CA GLY A 99 -2.83 -16.98 7.29
C GLY A 99 -1.38 -16.71 6.89
N GLY A 100 -0.93 -15.48 7.12
CA GLY A 100 0.45 -15.09 6.82
C GLY A 100 0.94 -13.92 7.67
N ILE A 101 2.26 -13.79 7.74
CA ILE A 101 2.93 -12.64 8.35
C ILE A 101 3.92 -12.08 7.34
N ILE A 102 3.78 -10.78 7.06
CA ILE A 102 4.73 -10.04 6.23
C ILE A 102 5.59 -9.16 7.14
N ILE A 103 6.90 -9.31 7.06
CA ILE A 103 7.86 -8.58 7.87
C ILE A 103 8.37 -7.41 7.05
N THR A 104 7.72 -6.25 7.22
CA THR A 104 8.03 -5.02 6.49
C THR A 104 7.39 -3.81 7.17
N ALA A 105 8.05 -2.67 7.15
CA ALA A 105 7.45 -1.40 7.54
C ALA A 105 7.14 -0.50 6.31
N SER A 106 6.96 -1.10 5.11
CA SER A 106 6.67 -0.40 3.86
C SER A 106 7.64 0.80 3.64
N HIS A 107 7.11 1.99 3.44
CA HIS A 107 7.87 3.22 3.18
C HIS A 107 8.52 3.88 4.41
N ASN A 108 8.39 3.30 5.62
CA ASN A 108 9.10 3.83 6.78
C ASN A 108 10.62 3.70 6.60
N PRO A 109 11.42 4.61 7.21
CA PRO A 109 12.88 4.56 7.14
C PRO A 109 13.48 3.22 7.62
N ARG A 110 14.76 2.97 7.29
CA ARG A 110 15.42 1.66 7.46
C ARG A 110 15.46 1.12 8.89
N GLN A 111 15.42 2.00 9.91
CA GLN A 111 15.40 1.59 11.32
C GLN A 111 14.05 1.04 11.78
N TRP A 112 13.01 1.13 10.98
CA TRP A 112 11.68 0.59 11.27
C TRP A 112 11.54 -0.83 10.76
N ASN A 113 10.73 -1.64 11.45
CA ASN A 113 10.16 -2.87 10.92
C ASN A 113 8.74 -3.08 11.47
N ALA A 114 8.03 -4.07 10.93
CA ALA A 114 6.69 -4.38 11.39
C ALA A 114 6.31 -5.82 11.11
N LEU A 115 5.25 -6.27 11.78
CA LEU A 115 4.50 -7.48 11.48
C LEU A 115 3.17 -7.06 10.86
N LYS A 116 2.98 -7.28 9.56
CA LYS A 116 1.70 -7.17 8.88
C LYS A 116 1.03 -8.54 8.89
N LEU A 117 -0.21 -8.63 9.35
CA LEU A 117 -0.90 -9.88 9.66
C LEU A 117 -2.00 -10.15 8.64
N LEU A 118 -1.99 -11.33 8.03
CA LEU A 118 -2.93 -11.75 7.00
C LEU A 118 -3.90 -12.83 7.50
N ASN A 119 -5.12 -12.83 6.97
CA ASN A 119 -6.07 -13.91 7.08
C ASN A 119 -5.82 -15.00 6.02
N SER A 120 -6.68 -16.03 5.98
CA SER A 120 -6.61 -17.14 5.01
C SER A 120 -6.90 -16.73 3.55
N ASP A 121 -7.51 -15.57 3.35
CA ASP A 121 -7.78 -15.03 2.00
C ASP A 121 -6.59 -14.21 1.47
N GLY A 122 -5.47 -14.15 2.21
CA GLY A 122 -4.30 -13.34 1.86
C GLY A 122 -4.51 -11.85 2.06
N GLU A 123 -5.51 -11.45 2.83
CA GLU A 123 -5.86 -10.06 3.10
C GLU A 123 -5.44 -9.65 4.51
N PHE A 124 -5.20 -8.35 4.71
CA PHE A 124 -4.94 -7.85 6.06
C PHE A 124 -6.12 -8.13 6.99
N LEU A 125 -5.81 -8.34 8.27
CA LEU A 125 -6.82 -8.52 9.30
C LEU A 125 -7.79 -7.33 9.33
N THR A 126 -9.06 -7.61 9.55
CA THR A 126 -10.08 -6.59 9.79
C THR A 126 -9.83 -5.85 11.12
N ASP A 127 -10.48 -4.69 11.32
CA ASP A 127 -10.41 -3.94 12.59
C ASP A 127 -10.75 -4.80 13.81
N ALA A 128 -11.79 -5.63 13.70
CA ALA A 128 -12.21 -6.52 14.79
C ALA A 128 -11.14 -7.59 15.12
N GLU A 129 -10.53 -8.17 14.09
CA GLU A 129 -9.46 -9.15 14.24
C GLU A 129 -8.18 -8.53 14.81
N GLY A 130 -7.78 -7.36 14.30
CA GLY A 130 -6.63 -6.61 14.82
C GLY A 130 -6.81 -6.27 16.30
N LYS A 131 -7.98 -5.77 16.70
CA LYS A 131 -8.32 -5.52 18.10
C LYS A 131 -8.26 -6.78 18.95
N ARG A 132 -8.70 -7.94 18.43
CA ARG A 132 -8.62 -9.21 19.14
C ARG A 132 -7.18 -9.65 19.37
N VAL A 133 -6.28 -9.50 18.34
CA VAL A 133 -4.84 -9.78 18.52
C VAL A 133 -4.24 -8.89 19.60
N LEU A 134 -4.56 -7.59 19.61
CA LEU A 134 -4.06 -6.66 20.62
C LEU A 134 -4.54 -7.03 22.02
N ALA A 135 -5.82 -7.39 22.17
CA ALA A 135 -6.38 -7.85 23.47
C ALA A 135 -5.68 -9.11 23.96
N MET A 136 -5.52 -10.12 23.11
CA MET A 136 -4.78 -11.35 23.45
C MET A 136 -3.34 -11.07 23.88
N ALA A 137 -2.67 -10.13 23.18
CA ALA A 137 -1.31 -9.75 23.53
C ALA A 137 -1.22 -9.04 24.89
N GLU A 138 -2.27 -8.34 25.32
CA GLU A 138 -2.33 -7.68 26.64
C GLU A 138 -2.73 -8.64 27.78
N GLU A 139 -3.61 -9.61 27.51
CA GLU A 139 -4.03 -10.61 28.46
C GLU A 139 -2.86 -11.52 28.89
N GLU A 140 -1.88 -11.75 28.00
CA GLU A 140 -0.77 -12.70 28.22
C GLU A 140 -1.29 -14.11 28.63
N GLY A 141 -0.55 -14.88 29.37
CA GLY A 141 -0.99 -16.21 29.81
C GLY A 141 -1.08 -17.26 28.68
N PHE A 142 -0.20 -17.13 27.70
CA PHE A 142 -0.16 -18.06 26.57
C PHE A 142 0.29 -19.46 27.01
N GLU A 143 -0.45 -20.47 26.55
CA GLU A 143 -0.04 -21.86 26.67
C GLU A 143 0.54 -22.35 25.34
N TYR A 144 1.60 -23.13 25.41
CA TYR A 144 2.27 -23.71 24.25
C TYR A 144 2.14 -25.26 24.29
N PRO A 145 2.06 -25.91 23.13
CA PRO A 145 2.04 -27.38 23.07
C PRO A 145 3.36 -27.95 23.59
N GLY A 146 3.30 -29.18 24.06
CA GLY A 146 4.50 -29.97 24.39
C GLY A 146 5.28 -30.37 23.13
N VAL A 147 6.40 -31.04 23.30
CA VAL A 147 7.35 -31.37 22.22
C VAL A 147 6.69 -32.06 21.01
N ASP A 148 5.69 -32.90 21.24
CA ASP A 148 4.97 -33.65 20.19
C ASP A 148 4.00 -32.75 19.38
N GLY A 149 3.73 -31.55 19.88
CA GLY A 149 2.81 -30.61 19.25
C GLY A 149 3.52 -29.47 18.52
N ILE A 150 4.87 -29.42 18.52
CA ILE A 150 5.65 -28.40 17.82
C ILE A 150 5.39 -28.44 16.31
N GLY A 151 5.33 -27.27 15.66
CA GLY A 151 5.20 -27.13 14.21
C GLY A 151 6.50 -27.44 13.45
N HIS A 152 6.40 -27.50 12.13
CA HIS A 152 7.52 -27.78 11.24
C HIS A 152 7.64 -26.71 10.14
N VAL A 153 8.85 -26.46 9.65
CA VAL A 153 9.05 -25.70 8.42
C VAL A 153 8.81 -26.63 7.24
N LEU A 154 7.73 -26.34 6.49
CA LEU A 154 7.33 -27.15 5.33
C LEU A 154 8.16 -26.79 4.08
N SER A 155 8.53 -25.52 3.92
CA SER A 155 9.31 -25.04 2.79
C SER A 155 10.02 -23.73 3.12
N ARG A 156 11.18 -23.50 2.45
CA ARG A 156 11.89 -22.20 2.41
C ARG A 156 12.19 -21.81 0.95
N GLU A 157 11.18 -21.87 0.09
CA GLU A 157 11.32 -21.55 -1.33
C GLU A 157 10.72 -20.18 -1.66
N PRO A 158 11.44 -19.33 -2.44
CA PRO A 158 10.91 -18.05 -2.90
C PRO A 158 9.63 -18.21 -3.72
N PHE A 159 8.68 -17.28 -3.54
CA PHE A 159 7.40 -17.29 -4.26
C PHE A 159 7.34 -16.25 -5.41
N ASN A 160 8.29 -15.35 -5.48
CA ASN A 160 8.29 -14.20 -6.41
C ASN A 160 8.04 -14.59 -7.87
N ARG A 161 8.68 -15.68 -8.34
CA ARG A 161 8.51 -16.14 -9.72
C ARG A 161 7.07 -16.59 -10.01
N THR A 162 6.47 -17.32 -9.07
CA THR A 162 5.06 -17.76 -9.19
C THR A 162 4.12 -16.55 -9.27
N HIS A 163 4.34 -15.53 -8.44
CA HIS A 163 3.54 -14.31 -8.48
C HIS A 163 3.69 -13.58 -9.84
N ILE A 164 4.90 -13.43 -10.37
CA ILE A 164 5.13 -12.85 -11.70
C ILE A 164 4.39 -13.66 -12.77
N GLU A 165 4.42 -15.00 -12.71
CA GLU A 165 3.72 -15.87 -13.64
C GLU A 165 2.20 -15.68 -13.58
N GLN A 166 1.65 -15.53 -12.38
CA GLN A 166 0.22 -15.24 -12.17
C GLN A 166 -0.18 -13.87 -12.74
N VAL A 167 0.62 -12.84 -12.53
CA VAL A 167 0.40 -11.51 -13.13
C VAL A 167 0.41 -11.58 -14.66
N LEU A 168 1.41 -12.25 -15.25
CA LEU A 168 1.54 -12.39 -16.71
C LEU A 168 0.45 -13.24 -17.34
N ALA A 169 -0.21 -14.12 -16.57
CA ALA A 169 -1.32 -14.95 -17.01
C ALA A 169 -2.67 -14.23 -17.00
N LEU A 170 -2.76 -13.04 -16.46
CA LEU A 170 -4.01 -12.26 -16.43
C LEU A 170 -4.50 -11.95 -17.85
N PRO A 171 -5.79 -12.12 -18.15
CA PRO A 171 -6.35 -11.91 -19.51
C PRO A 171 -6.15 -10.50 -20.06
N LEU A 172 -6.06 -9.49 -19.17
CA LEU A 172 -5.87 -8.10 -19.56
C LEU A 172 -4.39 -7.67 -19.61
N VAL A 173 -3.44 -8.56 -19.34
CA VAL A 173 -2.01 -8.30 -19.55
C VAL A 173 -1.63 -8.73 -20.97
N ASP A 174 -1.43 -7.75 -21.86
CA ASP A 174 -1.03 -7.97 -23.26
C ASP A 174 0.49 -7.84 -23.39
N ALA A 175 1.19 -8.90 -22.99
CA ALA A 175 2.65 -8.96 -23.09
C ALA A 175 3.17 -8.82 -24.52
N GLU A 176 2.37 -9.20 -25.55
CA GLU A 176 2.76 -9.07 -26.95
C GLU A 176 2.74 -7.60 -27.39
N ALA A 177 1.70 -6.85 -27.04
CA ALA A 177 1.63 -5.42 -27.29
C ALA A 177 2.78 -4.66 -26.62
N VAL A 178 3.07 -4.99 -25.36
CA VAL A 178 4.22 -4.37 -24.62
C VAL A 178 5.53 -4.71 -25.33
N ARG A 179 5.76 -5.98 -25.71
CA ARG A 179 6.99 -6.43 -26.40
C ARG A 179 7.19 -5.73 -27.75
N LYS A 180 6.12 -5.46 -28.49
CA LYS A 180 6.20 -4.73 -29.77
C LYS A 180 6.66 -3.28 -29.60
N ARG A 181 6.36 -2.65 -28.46
CA ARG A 181 6.78 -1.28 -28.13
C ARG A 181 8.26 -1.18 -27.76
N ARG A 182 8.88 -2.28 -27.27
CA ARG A 182 10.29 -2.30 -26.82
C ARG A 182 10.61 -1.17 -25.87
N PHE A 183 9.76 -0.93 -24.88
CA PHE A 183 9.99 0.12 -23.90
C PHE A 183 11.34 -0.03 -23.23
N LYS A 184 12.10 1.08 -23.13
CA LYS A 184 13.25 1.22 -22.26
C LYS A 184 12.80 1.80 -20.92
N VAL A 185 12.97 1.05 -19.84
CA VAL A 185 12.41 1.37 -18.52
C VAL A 185 13.52 1.46 -17.50
N VAL A 186 13.58 2.57 -16.77
CA VAL A 186 14.42 2.68 -15.56
C VAL A 186 13.61 2.19 -14.37
N VAL A 187 14.18 1.30 -13.55
CA VAL A 187 13.55 0.80 -12.33
C VAL A 187 14.34 1.28 -11.13
N ASP A 188 13.66 1.91 -10.17
CA ASP A 188 14.22 2.21 -8.86
C ASP A 188 13.44 1.41 -7.80
N ALA A 189 14.14 0.50 -7.14
CA ALA A 189 13.59 -0.41 -6.12
C ALA A 189 14.14 -0.12 -4.71
N VAL A 190 14.73 1.04 -4.52
CA VAL A 190 15.23 1.54 -3.23
C VAL A 190 16.12 0.54 -2.45
N ASN A 191 16.85 -0.33 -3.17
CA ASN A 191 17.65 -1.42 -2.62
C ASN A 191 16.84 -2.39 -1.73
N SER A 192 15.61 -2.71 -2.14
CA SER A 192 14.77 -3.68 -1.48
C SER A 192 14.28 -4.79 -2.44
N VAL A 193 13.28 -5.55 -2.02
CA VAL A 193 12.80 -6.75 -2.74
C VAL A 193 12.26 -6.44 -4.14
N GLY A 194 11.87 -5.21 -4.40
CA GLY A 194 11.51 -4.72 -5.74
C GLY A 194 12.60 -4.94 -6.78
N GLY A 195 13.88 -4.89 -6.38
CA GLY A 195 15.03 -5.18 -7.26
C GLY A 195 15.09 -6.62 -7.75
N ILE A 196 14.46 -7.56 -7.05
CA ILE A 196 14.35 -8.95 -7.47
C ILE A 196 13.21 -9.09 -8.50
N VAL A 197 12.04 -8.50 -8.23
CA VAL A 197 10.81 -8.83 -8.97
C VAL A 197 10.54 -7.92 -10.15
N MET A 198 10.81 -6.61 -10.04
CA MET A 198 10.47 -5.65 -11.10
C MET A 198 11.32 -5.83 -12.36
N PRO A 199 12.66 -5.98 -12.29
CA PRO A 199 13.46 -6.24 -13.48
C PRO A 199 13.08 -7.55 -14.18
N GLU A 200 12.75 -8.61 -13.43
CA GLU A 200 12.30 -9.89 -14.01
C GLU A 200 10.96 -9.74 -14.74
N LEU A 201 9.96 -9.13 -14.10
CA LEU A 201 8.66 -8.87 -14.72
C LEU A 201 8.80 -8.09 -16.03
N LEU A 202 9.57 -7.01 -16.02
CA LEU A 202 9.75 -6.13 -17.18
C LEU A 202 10.49 -6.83 -18.33
N ARG A 203 11.53 -7.63 -18.03
CA ARG A 203 12.21 -8.43 -19.05
C ARG A 203 11.29 -9.47 -19.69
N ARG A 204 10.43 -10.10 -18.90
CA ARG A 204 9.42 -11.04 -19.42
C ARG A 204 8.37 -10.34 -20.29
N LEU A 205 8.04 -9.09 -19.98
CA LEU A 205 7.21 -8.24 -20.84
C LEU A 205 7.93 -7.74 -22.10
N GLY A 206 9.26 -7.99 -22.22
CA GLY A 206 10.08 -7.61 -23.36
C GLY A 206 10.60 -6.19 -23.34
N CYS A 207 10.69 -5.59 -22.16
CA CYS A 207 11.30 -4.26 -21.95
C CYS A 207 12.83 -4.35 -21.87
N GLU A 208 13.53 -3.30 -22.33
CA GLU A 208 14.90 -3.01 -21.98
C GLU A 208 14.93 -2.37 -20.59
N VAL A 209 15.67 -2.95 -19.64
CA VAL A 209 15.63 -2.53 -18.23
C VAL A 209 16.95 -1.90 -17.83
N VAL A 210 16.88 -0.68 -17.30
CA VAL A 210 17.99 0.00 -16.62
C VAL A 210 17.73 -0.05 -15.12
N GLU A 211 18.55 -0.80 -14.39
CA GLU A 211 18.41 -0.98 -12.96
C GLU A 211 19.07 0.16 -12.18
N LEU A 212 18.31 0.78 -11.28
CA LEU A 212 18.75 1.77 -10.31
C LEU A 212 18.32 1.31 -8.93
N ASN A 213 19.27 1.25 -7.97
CA ASN A 213 18.98 0.82 -6.59
C ASN A 213 18.23 -0.52 -6.52
N CYS A 214 18.65 -1.52 -7.30
CA CYS A 214 17.99 -2.83 -7.39
C CYS A 214 18.73 -3.95 -6.63
N ASP A 215 19.80 -3.64 -5.87
CA ASP A 215 20.46 -4.62 -5.02
C ASP A 215 19.71 -4.75 -3.67
N PRO A 216 19.12 -5.91 -3.34
CA PRO A 216 18.25 -6.07 -2.17
C PRO A 216 19.02 -6.14 -0.85
N THR A 217 19.83 -5.15 -0.58
CA THR A 217 20.68 -5.06 0.63
C THR A 217 19.94 -4.54 1.86
N GLY A 218 18.80 -3.86 1.67
CA GLY A 218 18.09 -3.14 2.74
C GLY A 218 18.74 -1.81 3.14
N GLU A 219 19.88 -1.46 2.51
CA GLU A 219 20.47 -0.12 2.63
C GLU A 219 19.76 0.82 1.62
N PHE A 220 18.67 1.43 2.06
CA PHE A 220 17.86 2.28 1.21
C PHE A 220 18.65 3.46 0.65
N ALA A 221 18.70 3.57 -0.68
CA ALA A 221 19.50 4.58 -1.38
C ALA A 221 18.97 6.00 -1.18
N HIS A 222 17.69 6.14 -0.91
CA HIS A 222 17.00 7.40 -0.61
C HIS A 222 15.86 7.13 0.38
N ASN A 223 15.11 8.17 0.77
CA ASN A 223 13.89 7.97 1.57
C ASN A 223 12.95 7.03 0.80
N PRO A 224 12.51 5.90 1.40
CA PRO A 224 11.75 4.87 0.70
C PRO A 224 10.31 5.26 0.34
N GLU A 225 9.82 6.40 0.79
CA GLU A 225 8.53 6.91 0.33
C GLU A 225 8.66 7.47 -1.09
N PRO A 226 7.90 6.96 -2.09
CA PRO A 226 8.07 7.34 -3.49
C PRO A 226 7.42 8.71 -3.80
N LEU A 227 7.88 9.76 -3.14
CA LEU A 227 7.46 11.15 -3.35
C LEU A 227 8.42 11.87 -4.29
N PRO A 228 7.96 12.92 -5.01
CA PRO A 228 8.75 13.64 -6.00
C PRO A 228 10.13 14.11 -5.51
N GLU A 229 10.21 14.59 -4.27
CA GLU A 229 11.46 15.04 -3.65
C GLU A 229 12.50 13.93 -3.45
N ASN A 230 12.07 12.68 -3.39
CA ASN A 230 12.94 11.51 -3.21
C ASN A 230 13.35 10.87 -4.55
N LEU A 231 12.75 11.30 -5.68
CA LEU A 231 12.86 10.65 -6.99
C LEU A 231 13.72 11.43 -8.02
N THR A 232 14.62 12.30 -7.56
CA THR A 232 15.48 13.09 -8.46
C THR A 232 16.46 12.21 -9.25
N GLY A 233 17.02 11.18 -8.63
CA GLY A 233 18.00 10.26 -9.24
C GLY A 233 17.43 9.48 -10.42
N ILE A 234 16.18 8.97 -10.32
CA ILE A 234 15.54 8.27 -11.43
C ILE A 234 15.19 9.24 -12.56
N ALA A 235 14.73 10.46 -12.27
CA ALA A 235 14.42 11.48 -13.27
C ALA A 235 15.67 11.87 -14.10
N GLU A 236 16.82 12.00 -13.45
CA GLU A 236 18.11 12.25 -14.13
C GLU A 236 18.53 11.05 -14.98
N THR A 237 18.36 9.83 -14.45
CA THR A 237 18.72 8.58 -15.16
C THR A 237 17.86 8.41 -16.40
N ILE A 238 16.55 8.65 -16.35
CA ILE A 238 15.64 8.59 -17.50
C ILE A 238 16.13 9.50 -18.63
N ARG A 239 16.47 10.76 -18.32
CA ARG A 239 16.97 11.73 -19.32
C ARG A 239 18.29 11.30 -19.91
N ARG A 240 19.23 10.83 -19.08
CA ARG A 240 20.57 10.36 -19.51
C ARG A 240 20.45 9.13 -20.41
N GLU A 241 19.64 8.17 -20.02
CA GLU A 241 19.45 6.90 -20.73
C GLU A 241 18.49 7.02 -21.91
N LYS A 242 17.76 8.16 -22.03
CA LYS A 242 16.67 8.36 -22.98
C LYS A 242 15.62 7.25 -22.87
N ALA A 243 15.26 6.92 -21.63
CA ALA A 243 14.27 5.87 -21.37
C ALA A 243 12.84 6.39 -21.64
N ASP A 244 11.93 5.48 -21.98
CA ASP A 244 10.53 5.81 -22.23
C ASP A 244 9.77 6.13 -20.95
N LEU A 245 10.18 5.55 -19.82
CA LEU A 245 9.59 5.80 -18.52
C LEU A 245 10.47 5.29 -17.38
N GLY A 246 10.12 5.72 -16.16
CA GLY A 246 10.62 5.19 -14.91
C GLY A 246 9.54 4.53 -14.07
N ILE A 247 9.92 3.48 -13.37
CA ILE A 247 9.09 2.74 -12.42
C ILE A 247 9.78 2.79 -11.07
N VAL A 248 9.07 3.25 -10.06
CA VAL A 248 9.56 3.30 -8.68
C VAL A 248 8.60 2.50 -7.81
N VAL A 249 9.17 1.65 -6.96
CA VAL A 249 8.41 0.89 -5.96
C VAL A 249 8.96 1.13 -4.56
N ASP A 250 8.10 1.06 -3.57
CA ASP A 250 8.52 1.10 -2.17
C ASP A 250 9.11 -0.25 -1.72
N PRO A 251 9.70 -0.34 -0.51
CA PRO A 251 10.46 -1.52 -0.08
C PRO A 251 9.74 -2.85 -0.17
N ASP A 252 8.41 -2.88 -0.04
CA ASP A 252 7.60 -4.11 -0.07
C ASP A 252 6.68 -4.21 -1.30
N VAL A 253 6.82 -3.26 -2.26
CA VAL A 253 6.26 -3.34 -3.62
C VAL A 253 4.73 -3.32 -3.66
N ASP A 254 4.11 -2.68 -2.68
CA ASP A 254 2.66 -2.45 -2.67
C ASP A 254 2.27 -1.09 -3.29
N ARG A 255 3.26 -0.19 -3.53
CA ARG A 255 3.08 1.12 -4.17
C ARG A 255 3.88 1.23 -5.45
N LEU A 256 3.28 1.87 -6.45
CA LEU A 256 3.84 2.14 -7.76
C LEU A 256 3.81 3.63 -8.08
N ALA A 257 4.96 4.26 -8.21
CA ALA A 257 5.09 5.59 -8.76
C ALA A 257 5.73 5.53 -10.15
N LEU A 258 5.30 6.41 -11.04
CA LEU A 258 5.70 6.45 -12.43
C LEU A 258 6.36 7.79 -12.76
N VAL A 259 7.41 7.75 -13.58
CA VAL A 259 8.15 8.92 -14.05
C VAL A 259 8.13 8.94 -15.57
N SER A 260 7.82 10.10 -16.14
CA SER A 260 7.69 10.28 -17.60
C SER A 260 9.06 10.33 -18.29
N GLU A 261 9.05 10.22 -19.62
CA GLU A 261 10.23 10.24 -20.48
C GLU A 261 11.06 11.53 -20.39
N ASP A 262 10.44 12.64 -19.99
CA ASP A 262 11.11 13.93 -19.75
C ASP A 262 11.65 14.08 -18.31
N GLY A 263 11.41 13.07 -17.45
CA GLY A 263 11.77 13.06 -16.04
C GLY A 263 10.77 13.77 -15.14
N SER A 264 9.61 14.19 -15.64
CA SER A 264 8.51 14.69 -14.82
C SER A 264 7.76 13.55 -14.14
N MET A 265 7.21 13.82 -12.96
CA MET A 265 6.41 12.82 -12.26
C MET A 265 5.07 12.61 -12.97
N PHE A 266 4.68 11.35 -13.21
CA PHE A 266 3.33 11.01 -13.67
C PHE A 266 2.29 11.32 -12.58
N VAL A 267 2.77 11.47 -11.36
CA VAL A 267 2.08 11.67 -10.08
C VAL A 267 1.39 10.37 -9.61
N GLU A 268 1.68 9.94 -8.40
CA GLU A 268 1.24 8.66 -7.84
C GLU A 268 -0.28 8.45 -7.86
N GLU A 269 -1.05 9.53 -7.69
CA GLU A 269 -2.52 9.53 -7.81
C GLU A 269 -2.99 9.00 -9.18
N TYR A 270 -2.25 9.33 -10.26
CA TYR A 270 -2.62 8.97 -11.63
C TYR A 270 -2.18 7.56 -12.04
N THR A 271 -1.39 6.87 -11.25
CA THR A 271 -1.11 5.45 -11.46
C THR A 271 -2.43 4.65 -11.45
N LEU A 272 -3.22 4.79 -10.40
CA LEU A 272 -4.53 4.15 -10.31
C LEU A 272 -5.50 4.63 -11.39
N VAL A 273 -5.51 5.94 -11.69
CA VAL A 273 -6.39 6.52 -12.72
C VAL A 273 -6.13 5.92 -14.09
N ALA A 274 -4.86 5.79 -14.50
CA ALA A 274 -4.50 5.22 -15.80
C ALA A 274 -4.79 3.73 -15.91
N VAL A 275 -4.51 2.95 -14.85
CA VAL A 275 -4.85 1.53 -14.81
C VAL A 275 -6.37 1.33 -14.82
N ALA A 276 -7.11 2.14 -14.06
CA ALA A 276 -8.57 2.09 -14.05
C ALA A 276 -9.17 2.45 -15.42
N ASP A 277 -8.64 3.46 -16.12
CA ASP A 277 -9.09 3.80 -17.49
C ASP A 277 -8.95 2.60 -18.43
N TYR A 278 -7.84 1.85 -18.32
CA TYR A 278 -7.67 0.62 -19.09
C TYR A 278 -8.71 -0.44 -18.73
N ILE A 279 -8.83 -0.77 -17.44
CA ILE A 279 -9.77 -1.81 -16.97
C ILE A 279 -11.20 -1.45 -17.35
N LEU A 280 -11.62 -0.21 -17.16
CA LEU A 280 -12.96 0.27 -17.50
C LEU A 280 -13.22 0.28 -19.02
N SER A 281 -12.19 0.50 -19.85
CA SER A 281 -12.32 0.37 -21.30
C SER A 281 -12.67 -1.05 -21.76
N LYS A 282 -12.36 -2.05 -20.92
CA LYS A 282 -12.70 -3.47 -21.13
C LYS A 282 -13.96 -3.90 -20.38
N ASN A 283 -14.35 -3.12 -19.36
CA ASN A 283 -15.51 -3.36 -18.50
C ASN A 283 -16.40 -2.11 -18.45
N PRO A 284 -17.07 -1.71 -19.56
CA PRO A 284 -17.96 -0.53 -19.56
C PRO A 284 -19.03 -0.65 -18.48
N GLY A 285 -19.26 0.40 -17.71
CA GLY A 285 -20.17 0.40 -16.57
C GLY A 285 -19.60 -0.22 -15.29
N GLY A 286 -18.33 -0.64 -15.28
CA GLY A 286 -17.67 -1.15 -14.09
C GLY A 286 -17.47 -0.07 -13.00
N ASP A 287 -17.64 -0.47 -11.75
CA ASP A 287 -17.48 0.43 -10.60
C ASP A 287 -16.03 0.49 -10.13
N THR A 288 -15.66 1.61 -9.49
CA THR A 288 -14.33 1.77 -8.89
C THR A 288 -14.41 2.25 -7.45
N VAL A 289 -13.36 1.95 -6.68
CA VAL A 289 -13.21 2.40 -5.28
C VAL A 289 -11.83 2.99 -5.06
N SER A 290 -11.76 4.12 -4.34
CA SER A 290 -10.54 4.57 -3.68
C SER A 290 -10.84 5.17 -2.31
N ASN A 291 -9.78 5.50 -1.57
CA ASN A 291 -10.00 6.17 -0.29
C ASN A 291 -10.35 7.65 -0.46
N LEU A 292 -10.91 8.26 0.60
CA LEU A 292 -11.35 9.66 0.61
C LEU A 292 -10.25 10.68 0.25
N SER A 293 -8.97 10.35 0.48
CA SER A 293 -7.85 11.24 0.19
C SER A 293 -7.33 11.14 -1.24
N SER A 294 -7.91 10.26 -2.07
CA SER A 294 -7.49 10.06 -3.47
C SER A 294 -8.05 11.13 -4.41
N SER A 295 -7.40 11.29 -5.55
CA SER A 295 -7.79 12.26 -6.56
C SER A 295 -9.20 12.03 -7.12
N ARG A 296 -9.90 13.12 -7.38
CA ARG A 296 -11.18 13.16 -8.10
C ARG A 296 -11.08 12.60 -9.53
N ALA A 297 -9.86 12.58 -10.10
CA ALA A 297 -9.63 12.07 -11.45
C ALA A 297 -10.12 10.63 -11.65
N LEU A 298 -10.05 9.77 -10.61
CA LEU A 298 -10.59 8.41 -10.69
C LEU A 298 -12.12 8.42 -10.86
N ARG A 299 -12.83 9.25 -10.10
CA ARG A 299 -14.28 9.43 -10.26
C ARG A 299 -14.64 9.88 -11.68
N ASP A 300 -13.96 10.88 -12.19
CA ASP A 300 -14.24 11.44 -13.52
C ASP A 300 -14.01 10.39 -14.62
N VAL A 301 -12.97 9.57 -14.51
CA VAL A 301 -12.71 8.46 -15.43
C VAL A 301 -13.79 7.37 -15.30
N THR A 302 -14.19 7.02 -14.09
CA THR A 302 -15.22 6.01 -13.85
C THR A 302 -16.57 6.44 -14.46
N GLU A 303 -17.00 7.66 -14.19
CA GLU A 303 -18.26 8.22 -14.75
C GLU A 303 -18.21 8.31 -16.28
N ARG A 304 -17.05 8.65 -16.86
CA ARG A 304 -16.85 8.64 -18.33
C ARG A 304 -17.09 7.27 -18.96
N HIS A 305 -16.79 6.18 -18.24
CA HIS A 305 -17.07 4.81 -18.68
C HIS A 305 -18.45 4.28 -18.26
N GLY A 306 -19.28 5.14 -17.64
CA GLY A 306 -20.65 4.79 -17.23
C GLY A 306 -20.74 4.00 -15.93
N GLY A 307 -19.64 3.86 -15.19
CA GLY A 307 -19.59 3.22 -13.88
C GLY A 307 -19.84 4.20 -12.73
N LYS A 308 -19.92 3.66 -11.51
CA LYS A 308 -20.08 4.40 -10.28
C LYS A 308 -18.77 4.37 -9.46
N TYR A 309 -18.32 5.55 -9.05
CA TYR A 309 -17.22 5.69 -8.10
C TYR A 309 -17.76 5.64 -6.66
N SER A 310 -17.06 4.93 -5.79
CA SER A 310 -17.31 4.92 -4.35
C SER A 310 -16.05 5.22 -3.56
N ALA A 311 -16.18 6.02 -2.50
CA ALA A 311 -15.08 6.33 -1.59
C ALA A 311 -15.15 5.48 -0.31
N SER A 312 -13.99 5.09 0.22
CA SER A 312 -13.84 4.44 1.52
C SER A 312 -13.09 5.32 2.52
N ALA A 313 -13.09 4.95 3.79
CA ALA A 313 -12.10 5.44 4.75
C ALA A 313 -10.67 5.12 4.25
N VAL A 314 -9.68 5.88 4.73
CA VAL A 314 -8.26 5.66 4.36
C VAL A 314 -7.76 4.35 4.95
N GLY A 315 -6.96 3.65 4.17
CA GLY A 315 -6.35 2.36 4.49
C GLY A 315 -6.89 1.23 3.62
N GLU A 316 -5.98 0.37 3.20
CA GLU A 316 -6.24 -0.72 2.26
C GLU A 316 -7.42 -1.61 2.68
N VAL A 317 -7.49 -2.01 3.95
CA VAL A 317 -8.59 -2.84 4.50
C VAL A 317 -9.96 -2.22 4.21
N ASN A 318 -10.08 -0.89 4.34
CA ASN A 318 -11.33 -0.16 4.08
C ASN A 318 -11.65 -0.10 2.58
N VAL A 319 -10.62 0.08 1.74
CA VAL A 319 -10.77 0.05 0.28
C VAL A 319 -11.25 -1.33 -0.17
N VAL A 320 -10.59 -2.40 0.30
CA VAL A 320 -10.95 -3.79 -0.02
C VAL A 320 -12.37 -4.12 0.41
N ALA A 321 -12.74 -3.77 1.65
CA ALA A 321 -14.11 -3.99 2.14
C ALA A 321 -15.14 -3.28 1.26
N LYS A 322 -14.86 -2.03 0.84
CA LYS A 322 -15.76 -1.26 -0.04
C LYS A 322 -15.81 -1.82 -1.46
N MET A 323 -14.70 -2.31 -1.98
CA MET A 323 -14.65 -2.99 -3.28
C MET A 323 -15.52 -4.25 -3.29
N LYS A 324 -15.43 -5.08 -2.25
CA LYS A 324 -16.28 -6.29 -2.09
C LYS A 324 -17.76 -5.93 -1.96
N GLU A 325 -18.09 -4.88 -1.19
CA GLU A 325 -19.46 -4.39 -1.01
C GLU A 325 -20.10 -3.93 -2.35
N THR A 326 -19.31 -3.23 -3.18
CA THR A 326 -19.82 -2.63 -4.43
C THR A 326 -19.61 -3.52 -5.66
N GLY A 327 -18.80 -4.57 -5.57
CA GLY A 327 -18.39 -5.35 -6.73
C GLY A 327 -17.47 -4.58 -7.70
N ALA A 328 -16.70 -3.61 -7.17
CA ALA A 328 -15.82 -2.78 -7.97
C ALA A 328 -14.78 -3.62 -8.74
N VAL A 329 -14.60 -3.33 -10.03
CA VAL A 329 -13.70 -4.07 -10.92
C VAL A 329 -12.23 -3.66 -10.76
N ILE A 330 -11.98 -2.51 -10.14
CA ILE A 330 -10.66 -2.00 -9.78
C ILE A 330 -10.78 -1.01 -8.63
N GLY A 331 -9.76 -0.94 -7.80
CA GLY A 331 -9.66 0.04 -6.74
C GLY A 331 -8.23 0.31 -6.32
N GLY A 332 -8.05 1.07 -5.25
CA GLY A 332 -6.73 1.37 -4.72
C GLY A 332 -6.68 2.65 -3.89
N GLU A 333 -5.49 3.17 -3.74
CA GLU A 333 -5.23 4.38 -2.98
C GLU A 333 -4.41 5.38 -3.80
N GLY A 334 -4.57 6.67 -3.53
CA GLY A 334 -3.84 7.76 -4.21
C GLY A 334 -2.33 7.83 -3.90
N ASN A 335 -1.80 6.83 -3.23
CA ASN A 335 -0.37 6.66 -2.95
C ASN A 335 0.34 5.71 -3.94
N GLY A 336 -0.28 5.41 -5.08
CA GLY A 336 0.22 4.48 -6.08
C GLY A 336 -0.20 3.02 -5.88
N GLY A 337 -1.03 2.74 -4.87
CA GLY A 337 -1.54 1.39 -4.61
C GLY A 337 -2.67 1.00 -5.57
N VAL A 338 -2.48 -0.04 -6.36
CA VAL A 338 -3.47 -0.59 -7.29
C VAL A 338 -3.97 -1.93 -6.76
N ILE A 339 -5.29 -2.10 -6.66
CA ILE A 339 -5.94 -3.36 -6.26
C ILE A 339 -6.76 -3.87 -7.44
N TYR A 340 -6.40 -5.04 -7.98
CA TYR A 340 -7.10 -5.68 -9.09
C TYR A 340 -7.68 -7.04 -8.66
N PRO A 341 -9.00 -7.11 -8.42
CA PRO A 341 -9.68 -8.28 -7.82
C PRO A 341 -9.54 -9.58 -8.60
N GLU A 342 -9.34 -9.51 -9.92
CA GLU A 342 -9.10 -10.70 -10.76
C GLU A 342 -7.78 -11.42 -10.40
N LEU A 343 -6.86 -10.75 -9.71
CA LEU A 343 -5.67 -11.37 -9.15
C LEU A 343 -5.84 -11.62 -7.65
N HIS A 344 -6.00 -10.56 -6.87
CA HIS A 344 -6.27 -10.62 -5.42
C HIS A 344 -6.75 -9.26 -4.87
N TYR A 345 -7.20 -9.25 -3.63
CA TYR A 345 -7.64 -8.05 -2.91
C TYR A 345 -6.49 -7.45 -2.06
N GLY A 346 -5.38 -7.11 -2.70
CA GLY A 346 -4.24 -6.42 -2.10
C GLY A 346 -3.64 -5.41 -3.07
N ARG A 347 -2.96 -4.38 -2.55
CA ARG A 347 -2.22 -3.43 -3.41
C ARG A 347 -1.01 -4.13 -4.01
N ASP A 348 -0.85 -4.03 -5.32
CA ASP A 348 0.15 -4.79 -6.08
C ASP A 348 0.78 -3.94 -7.19
N ALA A 349 2.06 -3.57 -7.00
CA ALA A 349 2.79 -2.81 -8.00
C ALA A 349 3.15 -3.65 -9.24
N LEU A 350 3.22 -4.98 -9.14
CA LEU A 350 3.48 -5.84 -10.30
C LEU A 350 2.30 -5.83 -11.26
N VAL A 351 1.09 -6.07 -10.74
CA VAL A 351 -0.13 -6.02 -11.56
C VAL A 351 -0.36 -4.61 -12.10
N GLY A 352 -0.17 -3.58 -11.25
CA GLY A 352 -0.24 -2.17 -11.66
C GLY A 352 0.68 -1.87 -12.84
N THR A 353 1.94 -2.32 -12.77
CA THR A 353 2.94 -2.15 -13.83
C THR A 353 2.54 -2.86 -15.13
N ALA A 354 2.14 -4.12 -15.05
CA ALA A 354 1.78 -4.93 -16.24
C ALA A 354 0.57 -4.35 -16.97
N LEU A 355 -0.47 -3.95 -16.22
CA LEU A 355 -1.67 -3.33 -16.80
C LEU A 355 -1.38 -1.93 -17.34
N PHE A 356 -0.58 -1.12 -16.62
CA PHE A 356 -0.18 0.21 -17.09
C PHE A 356 0.61 0.15 -18.40
N LEU A 357 1.63 -0.71 -18.49
CA LEU A 357 2.42 -0.87 -19.72
C LEU A 357 1.58 -1.41 -20.88
N THR A 358 0.63 -2.29 -20.61
CA THR A 358 -0.34 -2.74 -21.59
C THR A 358 -1.16 -1.56 -22.14
N TRP A 359 -1.67 -0.72 -21.23
CA TRP A 359 -2.44 0.47 -21.63
C TRP A 359 -1.62 1.46 -22.45
N LEU A 360 -0.41 1.76 -21.99
CA LEU A 360 0.52 2.65 -22.70
C LEU A 360 0.85 2.11 -24.10
N ALA A 361 1.02 0.79 -24.22
CA ALA A 361 1.25 0.13 -25.50
C ALA A 361 0.05 0.26 -26.45
N HIS A 362 -1.16 0.00 -25.96
CA HIS A 362 -2.39 0.11 -26.75
C HIS A 362 -2.67 1.55 -27.19
N LYS A 363 -2.38 2.52 -26.35
CA LYS A 363 -2.55 3.96 -26.69
C LYS A 363 -1.54 4.46 -27.73
N GLY A 364 -0.38 3.82 -27.85
CA GLY A 364 0.66 4.28 -28.76
C GLY A 364 1.27 5.64 -28.40
N MET A 365 1.07 6.11 -27.18
CA MET A 365 1.48 7.40 -26.65
C MET A 365 2.81 7.33 -25.87
N THR A 366 3.41 8.49 -25.59
CA THR A 366 4.41 8.66 -24.54
C THR A 366 3.73 8.84 -23.18
N MET A 367 4.50 8.84 -22.09
CA MET A 367 3.97 9.05 -20.73
C MET A 367 3.33 10.42 -20.58
N THR A 368 4.02 11.48 -21.03
CA THR A 368 3.51 12.86 -20.97
C THR A 368 2.23 13.01 -21.80
N GLN A 369 2.16 12.39 -22.99
CA GLN A 369 0.95 12.40 -23.82
C GLN A 369 -0.21 11.67 -23.12
N LEU A 370 0.03 10.50 -22.52
CA LEU A 370 -1.00 9.76 -21.79
C LEU A 370 -1.48 10.58 -20.58
N ARG A 371 -0.56 11.16 -19.79
CA ARG A 371 -0.91 12.03 -18.65
C ARG A 371 -1.81 13.18 -19.03
N ALA A 372 -1.56 13.79 -20.18
CA ALA A 372 -2.33 14.93 -20.70
C ALA A 372 -3.77 14.56 -21.10
N THR A 373 -4.10 13.28 -21.23
CA THR A 373 -5.49 12.83 -21.52
C THR A 373 -6.39 12.82 -20.28
N TYR A 374 -5.81 12.90 -19.09
CA TYR A 374 -6.54 12.92 -17.82
C TYR A 374 -6.75 14.33 -17.30
N PRO A 375 -7.84 14.56 -16.54
CA PRO A 375 -8.09 15.86 -15.93
C PRO A 375 -6.90 16.34 -15.10
N PRO A 376 -6.49 17.60 -15.20
CA PRO A 376 -5.39 18.15 -14.41
C PRO A 376 -5.88 18.52 -13.00
N TYR A 377 -5.65 17.66 -12.03
CA TYR A 377 -5.85 17.95 -10.62
C TYR A 377 -4.52 17.99 -9.89
N PHE A 378 -4.42 18.87 -8.89
CA PHE A 378 -3.24 19.11 -8.09
C PHE A 378 -3.61 19.02 -6.61
N ALA A 379 -2.89 18.17 -5.86
CA ALA A 379 -3.12 17.96 -4.45
C ALA A 379 -2.09 18.73 -3.61
N SER A 380 -2.56 19.41 -2.56
CA SER A 380 -1.72 20.02 -1.53
C SER A 380 -1.90 19.24 -0.23
N LYS A 381 -0.80 18.68 0.32
CA LYS A 381 -0.78 17.83 1.50
C LYS A 381 -0.12 18.58 2.67
N ASN A 382 -0.91 18.97 3.64
CA ASN A 382 -0.48 19.77 4.79
C ASN A 382 -0.81 19.07 6.11
N LYS A 383 -0.20 19.54 7.20
CA LYS A 383 -0.54 19.15 8.56
C LYS A 383 -0.57 20.35 9.49
N ILE A 384 -1.38 20.27 10.54
CA ILE A 384 -1.39 21.22 11.65
C ILE A 384 -0.97 20.45 12.89
N GLU A 385 0.10 20.89 13.55
CA GLU A 385 0.51 20.37 14.84
C GLU A 385 -0.36 21.00 15.92
N LEU A 386 -0.91 20.18 16.79
CA LEU A 386 -1.82 20.58 17.83
C LEU A 386 -1.21 20.26 19.20
N THR A 387 -1.56 21.07 20.20
CA THR A 387 -1.25 20.70 21.57
C THR A 387 -2.18 19.59 22.06
N PRO A 388 -1.75 18.73 23.00
CA PRO A 388 -2.60 17.65 23.53
C PRO A 388 -3.90 18.13 24.21
N ALA A 389 -4.00 19.43 24.50
CA ALA A 389 -5.19 20.04 25.09
C ALA A 389 -6.33 20.29 24.09
N ILE A 390 -6.06 20.19 22.77
CA ILE A 390 -7.05 20.46 21.73
C ILE A 390 -7.84 19.18 21.40
N ASP A 391 -9.16 19.25 21.60
CA ASP A 391 -10.09 18.19 21.19
C ASP A 391 -10.31 18.25 19.68
N VAL A 392 -9.55 17.40 18.95
CA VAL A 392 -9.61 17.29 17.49
C VAL A 392 -10.99 16.92 17.00
N ASP A 393 -11.69 16.05 17.71
CA ASP A 393 -13.01 15.56 17.30
C ASP A 393 -14.05 16.68 17.39
N LYS A 394 -13.89 17.59 18.37
CA LYS A 394 -14.71 18.81 18.46
C LYS A 394 -14.45 19.73 17.27
N VAL A 395 -13.17 19.98 16.94
CA VAL A 395 -12.80 20.82 15.79
C VAL A 395 -13.42 20.30 14.49
N LEU A 396 -13.30 18.99 14.24
CA LEU A 396 -13.87 18.36 13.04
C LEU A 396 -15.41 18.46 13.01
N ARG A 397 -16.09 18.29 14.14
CA ARG A 397 -17.53 18.49 14.23
C ARG A 397 -17.94 19.93 13.90
N GLU A 398 -17.26 20.92 14.44
CA GLU A 398 -17.55 22.34 14.15
C GLU A 398 -17.37 22.67 12.67
N ILE A 399 -16.30 22.13 12.03
CA ILE A 399 -16.11 22.29 10.58
C ILE A 399 -17.25 21.61 9.81
N LYS A 400 -17.62 20.38 10.16
CA LYS A 400 -18.73 19.64 9.51
C LYS A 400 -20.03 20.44 9.59
N GLU A 401 -20.36 20.99 10.75
CA GLU A 401 -21.57 21.80 10.95
C GLU A 401 -21.53 23.09 10.12
N ARG A 402 -20.39 23.78 10.06
CA ARG A 402 -20.21 25.01 9.28
C ARG A 402 -20.44 24.79 7.78
N TYR A 403 -20.08 23.62 7.29
CA TYR A 403 -20.20 23.25 5.88
C TYR A 403 -21.34 22.27 5.57
N ALA A 404 -22.34 22.16 6.45
CA ALA A 404 -23.47 21.25 6.28
C ALA A 404 -24.30 21.46 5.01
N GLY A 405 -24.17 22.61 4.35
CA GLY A 405 -24.79 22.90 3.04
C GLY A 405 -24.02 22.38 1.82
N GLU A 406 -22.80 21.88 2.03
CA GLU A 406 -21.94 21.30 0.99
C GLU A 406 -22.04 19.76 0.97
N ASN A 407 -21.42 19.12 0.00
CA ASN A 407 -21.33 17.66 -0.02
C ASN A 407 -20.23 17.19 0.97
N VAL A 408 -20.67 16.82 2.17
CA VAL A 408 -19.80 16.40 3.28
C VAL A 408 -19.82 14.89 3.45
N ASN A 409 -18.63 14.27 3.52
CA ASN A 409 -18.44 12.86 3.86
C ASN A 409 -17.58 12.76 5.14
N ASP A 410 -18.08 12.08 6.15
CA ASP A 410 -17.46 11.97 7.48
C ASP A 410 -17.09 10.54 7.90
N ILE A 411 -16.97 9.62 6.94
CA ILE A 411 -16.57 8.22 7.24
C ILE A 411 -15.14 8.10 7.79
N ASP A 412 -14.26 9.09 7.54
CA ASP A 412 -12.91 9.16 8.09
C ASP A 412 -12.48 10.63 8.20
N GLY A 413 -12.73 11.26 9.34
CA GLY A 413 -12.56 12.69 9.50
C GLY A 413 -13.68 13.48 8.84
N VAL A 414 -13.35 14.55 8.09
CA VAL A 414 -14.32 15.39 7.37
C VAL A 414 -13.79 15.73 5.99
N LYS A 415 -14.40 15.19 4.95
CA LYS A 415 -14.17 15.60 3.57
C LYS A 415 -15.32 16.47 3.09
N ILE A 416 -14.98 17.61 2.51
CA ILE A 416 -15.93 18.55 1.92
C ILE A 416 -15.63 18.64 0.43
N ASP A 417 -16.56 18.17 -0.40
CA ASP A 417 -16.49 18.24 -1.85
C ASP A 417 -17.24 19.48 -2.36
N PHE A 418 -16.50 20.45 -2.88
CA PHE A 418 -17.02 21.61 -3.60
C PHE A 418 -17.12 21.30 -5.09
N ALA A 419 -17.73 22.21 -5.86
CA ALA A 419 -17.92 22.01 -7.30
C ALA A 419 -16.61 21.81 -8.08
N GLN A 420 -15.52 22.47 -7.70
CA GLN A 420 -14.24 22.47 -8.46
C GLN A 420 -13.05 21.90 -7.68
N ASN A 421 -13.18 21.73 -6.36
CA ASN A 421 -12.10 21.31 -5.48
C ASN A 421 -12.67 20.55 -4.27
N TRP A 422 -11.81 19.98 -3.45
CA TRP A 422 -12.19 19.36 -2.19
C TRP A 422 -11.14 19.59 -1.10
N VAL A 423 -11.56 19.49 0.15
CA VAL A 423 -10.68 19.41 1.33
C VAL A 423 -11.01 18.19 2.16
N HIS A 424 -9.99 17.49 2.64
CA HIS A 424 -10.13 16.40 3.58
C HIS A 424 -9.31 16.67 4.84
N LEU A 425 -10.00 16.75 5.96
CA LEU A 425 -9.47 17.00 7.30
C LEU A 425 -9.50 15.72 8.09
N ARG A 426 -8.35 15.24 8.55
CA ARG A 426 -8.24 13.95 9.18
C ARG A 426 -7.33 13.98 10.39
N LYS A 427 -7.80 13.40 11.50
CA LYS A 427 -6.99 13.16 12.69
C LYS A 427 -5.90 12.14 12.40
N SER A 428 -4.68 12.37 12.86
CA SER A 428 -3.67 11.32 12.88
C SER A 428 -3.93 10.37 14.04
N ASN A 429 -3.77 9.07 13.79
CA ASN A 429 -3.90 8.05 14.84
C ASN A 429 -2.62 7.91 15.68
N THR A 430 -1.53 8.57 15.30
CA THR A 430 -0.19 8.37 15.90
C THR A 430 0.43 9.64 16.44
N GLU A 431 -0.07 10.81 16.03
CA GLU A 431 0.50 12.11 16.35
C GLU A 431 -0.61 13.11 16.65
N PRO A 432 -0.39 14.12 17.52
CA PRO A 432 -1.37 15.18 17.78
C PRO A 432 -1.42 16.19 16.62
N ILE A 433 -1.82 15.71 15.43
CA ILE A 433 -1.93 16.52 14.22
C ILE A 433 -3.29 16.33 13.54
N ILE A 434 -3.72 17.36 12.81
CA ILE A 434 -4.75 17.25 11.78
C ILE A 434 -4.05 17.30 10.42
N ARG A 435 -4.28 16.31 9.59
CA ARG A 435 -3.90 16.33 8.18
C ARG A 435 -4.92 17.16 7.41
N VAL A 436 -4.43 18.06 6.56
CA VAL A 436 -5.23 18.95 5.73
C VAL A 436 -4.83 18.69 4.28
N TYR A 437 -5.60 17.87 3.59
CA TYR A 437 -5.38 17.55 2.19
C TYR A 437 -6.41 18.26 1.34
N THR A 438 -5.95 18.87 0.25
CA THR A 438 -6.83 19.58 -0.68
C THR A 438 -6.48 19.21 -2.10
N GLU A 439 -7.46 19.33 -3.00
CA GLU A 439 -7.25 19.15 -4.43
C GLU A 439 -8.02 20.24 -5.20
N ALA A 440 -7.38 20.79 -6.22
CA ALA A 440 -7.98 21.79 -7.11
C ALA A 440 -7.41 21.67 -8.53
N LYS A 441 -7.84 22.54 -9.46
CA LYS A 441 -7.39 22.56 -10.86
C LYS A 441 -5.98 23.17 -11.05
N SER A 442 -5.44 23.82 -10.04
CA SER A 442 -4.06 24.29 -10.00
C SER A 442 -3.47 24.13 -8.60
N MET A 443 -2.14 24.05 -8.49
CA MET A 443 -1.45 24.00 -7.20
C MET A 443 -1.75 25.26 -6.37
N ALA A 444 -1.77 26.43 -7.00
CA ALA A 444 -2.06 27.69 -6.30
C ALA A 444 -3.47 27.69 -5.67
N GLU A 445 -4.48 27.14 -6.36
CA GLU A 445 -5.84 27.00 -5.79
C GLU A 445 -5.90 25.95 -4.69
N ALA A 446 -5.18 24.82 -4.84
CA ALA A 446 -5.10 23.79 -3.82
C ALA A 446 -4.44 24.32 -2.53
N ASP A 447 -3.33 25.05 -2.67
CA ASP A 447 -2.64 25.69 -1.54
C ASP A 447 -3.51 26.77 -0.87
N ALA A 448 -4.17 27.63 -1.66
CA ALA A 448 -5.07 28.64 -1.12
C ALA A 448 -6.22 28.01 -0.32
N LEU A 449 -6.79 26.91 -0.81
CA LEU A 449 -7.84 26.15 -0.10
C LEU A 449 -7.29 25.56 1.20
N ALA A 450 -6.09 24.97 1.17
CA ALA A 450 -5.44 24.43 2.36
C ALA A 450 -5.20 25.50 3.41
N GLN A 451 -4.65 26.66 3.03
CA GLN A 451 -4.40 27.78 3.95
C GLN A 451 -5.68 28.33 4.56
N ARG A 452 -6.77 28.42 3.78
CA ARG A 452 -8.08 28.78 4.29
C ARG A 452 -8.52 27.87 5.42
N PHE A 453 -8.51 26.54 5.23
CA PHE A 453 -8.93 25.58 6.25
C PHE A 453 -7.97 25.52 7.45
N ILE A 454 -6.67 25.68 7.22
CA ILE A 454 -5.68 25.82 8.30
C ILE A 454 -6.02 27.05 9.17
N GLY A 455 -6.35 28.18 8.55
CA GLY A 455 -6.77 29.39 9.26
C GLY A 455 -8.07 29.19 10.06
N GLU A 456 -9.06 28.51 9.48
CA GLU A 456 -10.33 28.22 10.18
C GLU A 456 -10.11 27.28 11.37
N ILE A 457 -9.31 26.24 11.22
CA ILE A 457 -8.97 25.31 12.32
C ILE A 457 -8.23 26.05 13.44
N LYS A 458 -7.23 26.88 13.08
CA LYS A 458 -6.50 27.70 14.07
C LYS A 458 -7.42 28.63 14.83
N ALA A 459 -8.38 29.27 14.15
CA ALA A 459 -9.36 30.14 14.77
C ALA A 459 -10.27 29.39 15.75
N ILE A 460 -10.72 28.18 15.41
CA ILE A 460 -11.50 27.31 16.30
C ILE A 460 -10.66 26.89 17.53
N CYS A 461 -9.37 26.62 17.33
CA CYS A 461 -8.45 26.23 18.39
C CYS A 461 -7.92 27.40 19.23
N ASN A 462 -8.15 28.65 18.83
CA ASN A 462 -7.55 29.85 19.42
C ASN A 462 -6.01 29.84 19.43
N ILE A 463 -5.36 29.41 18.32
CA ILE A 463 -3.92 29.32 18.13
C ILE A 463 -3.44 30.06 16.86
#